data_d15eece97737b71cd77bb8c9bf220844
#
_entry.id   d15eece97737b71cd77bb8c9bf220844
#
_cell.length_a   1.000
_cell.length_b   1.000
_cell.length_c   1.000
_cell.angle_alpha   90.00
_cell.angle_beta   90.00
_cell.angle_gamma   90.00
#
_symmetry.space_group_name_H-M   'P 1'
#
loop_
_entity.id
_entity.type
_entity.pdbx_description
1 polymer ?
#
loop_
_entity_poly.entity_id
_entity_poly.type
_entity_poly.pdbx_seq_one_letter_code
_entity_poly.pdbx_strand_id
1 'polypeptide(L)'
;VAEFEGSGFFGPISRYRNHDRDFEFLSKFAGRKIEQPSLFIGGQRDLVLSMLGTGDLVAMMKAEMTDLRGADVLPGCGHWTQQEQPEEVNKRLIPWLKSL
;
A
#
# COMPACT_ATOMS: atom_id res chain seq x y z
N VAL A 1 10.13 17.68 -14.85
CA VAL A 1 11.08 18.66 -14.30
C VAL A 1 10.41 20.02 -14.13
N ALA A 2 9.69 20.52 -15.15
CA ALA A 2 9.01 21.82 -15.12
C ALA A 2 8.08 22.02 -13.91
N GLU A 3 7.35 20.99 -13.50
CA GLU A 3 6.43 21.01 -12.34
C GLU A 3 7.16 21.39 -11.03
N PHE A 4 8.44 21.06 -10.92
CA PHE A 4 9.22 21.32 -9.71
C PHE A 4 10.10 22.59 -9.80
N GLU A 5 10.10 23.32 -10.93
CA GLU A 5 10.87 24.56 -11.06
C GLU A 5 10.39 25.66 -10.10
N GLY A 6 9.08 25.71 -9.85
CA GLY A 6 8.49 26.68 -8.92
C GLY A 6 8.47 26.23 -7.46
N SER A 7 8.17 24.96 -7.21
CA SER A 7 7.99 24.42 -5.85
C SER A 7 9.24 23.78 -5.26
N GLY A 8 10.20 23.39 -6.10
CA GLY A 8 11.36 22.59 -5.72
C GLY A 8 11.00 21.19 -5.28
N PHE A 9 12.01 20.45 -4.86
CA PHE A 9 11.87 19.05 -4.42
C PHE A 9 11.75 18.88 -2.90
N PHE A 10 11.76 19.97 -2.14
CA PHE A 10 11.75 19.88 -0.67
C PHE A 10 10.53 19.11 -0.14
N GLY A 11 9.33 19.47 -0.60
CA GLY A 11 8.09 18.81 -0.19
C GLY A 11 8.08 17.31 -0.49
N PRO A 12 8.24 16.89 -1.76
CA PRO A 12 8.27 15.47 -2.14
C PRO A 12 9.33 14.65 -1.39
N ILE A 13 10.54 15.22 -1.18
CA ILE A 13 11.63 14.51 -0.51
C ILE A 13 11.44 14.46 1.01
N SER A 14 10.69 15.39 1.60
CA SER A 14 10.48 15.46 3.04
C SER A 14 9.82 14.18 3.60
N ARG A 15 9.00 13.50 2.81
CA ARG A 15 8.46 12.20 3.17
C ARG A 15 9.56 11.18 3.50
N TYR A 16 10.59 11.11 2.69
CA TYR A 16 11.72 10.20 2.88
C TYR A 16 12.64 10.63 4.03
N ARG A 17 12.76 11.95 4.28
CA ARG A 17 13.53 12.48 5.40
C ARG A 17 12.93 12.18 6.77
N ASN A 18 11.64 11.86 6.82
CA ASN A 18 10.95 11.56 8.07
C ASN A 18 11.08 10.10 8.50
N HIS A 19 11.75 9.22 7.74
CA HIS A 19 11.84 7.80 8.05
C HIS A 19 12.34 7.53 9.48
N ASP A 20 13.39 8.21 9.95
CA ASP A 20 13.91 8.00 11.30
C ASP A 20 12.89 8.42 12.37
N ARG A 21 12.23 9.55 12.16
CA ARG A 21 11.17 10.05 13.05
C ARG A 21 9.96 9.14 13.05
N ASP A 22 9.58 8.63 11.88
CA ASP A 22 8.48 7.70 11.73
C ASP A 22 8.82 6.38 12.42
N PHE A 23 10.05 5.90 12.32
CA PHE A 23 10.52 4.71 13.02
C PHE A 23 10.43 4.87 14.55
N GLU A 24 10.94 5.98 15.10
CA GLU A 24 10.82 6.28 16.53
C GLU A 24 9.36 6.38 16.98
N PHE A 25 8.51 7.07 16.20
CA PHE A 25 7.10 7.21 16.50
C PHE A 25 6.34 5.88 16.42
N LEU A 26 6.62 5.07 15.42
CA LEU A 26 5.93 3.80 15.18
C LEU A 26 6.41 2.69 16.12
N SER A 27 7.60 2.82 16.73
CA SER A 27 8.14 1.82 17.66
C SER A 27 7.18 1.51 18.82
N LYS A 28 6.41 2.49 19.29
CA LYS A 28 5.38 2.33 20.33
C LYS A 28 4.20 1.44 19.93
N PHE A 29 4.06 1.14 18.65
CA PHE A 29 3.05 0.22 18.12
C PHE A 29 3.59 -1.17 17.81
N ALA A 30 4.88 -1.43 18.10
CA ALA A 30 5.50 -2.73 17.87
C ALA A 30 4.69 -3.86 18.52
N GLY A 31 4.43 -4.91 17.77
CA GLY A 31 3.65 -6.07 18.22
C GLY A 31 2.12 -5.86 18.21
N ARG A 32 1.62 -4.67 17.86
CA ARG A 32 0.18 -4.48 17.65
C ARG A 32 -0.21 -4.97 16.26
N LYS A 33 -1.41 -5.56 16.18
CA LYS A 33 -2.02 -5.95 14.91
C LYS A 33 -3.02 -4.91 14.43
N ILE A 34 -3.27 -4.89 13.14
CA ILE A 34 -4.35 -4.09 12.53
C ILE A 34 -5.64 -4.89 12.67
N GLU A 35 -6.57 -4.38 13.47
CA GLU A 35 -7.84 -5.05 13.79
C GLU A 35 -9.01 -4.56 12.93
N GLN A 36 -8.81 -3.45 12.22
CA GLN A 36 -9.84 -2.89 11.34
C GLN A 36 -10.03 -3.78 10.11
N PRO A 37 -11.27 -3.84 9.57
CA PRO A 37 -11.52 -4.45 8.28
C PRO A 37 -10.55 -3.90 7.22
N SER A 38 -9.85 -4.78 6.54
CA SER A 38 -8.80 -4.41 5.60
C SER A 38 -8.99 -5.09 4.25
N LEU A 39 -8.69 -4.36 3.18
CA LEU A 39 -8.63 -4.86 1.82
C LEU A 39 -7.30 -4.45 1.20
N PHE A 40 -6.60 -5.41 0.61
CA PHE A 40 -5.39 -5.15 -0.19
C PHE A 40 -5.68 -5.36 -1.67
N ILE A 41 -5.27 -4.40 -2.50
CA ILE A 41 -5.26 -4.52 -3.96
C ILE A 41 -3.91 -4.01 -4.45
N GLY A 42 -3.12 -4.89 -5.06
CA GLY A 42 -1.80 -4.58 -5.60
C GLY A 42 -1.66 -5.00 -7.06
N GLY A 43 -0.65 -4.48 -7.74
CA GLY A 43 -0.34 -4.85 -9.11
C GLY A 43 0.75 -5.93 -9.19
N GLN A 44 0.57 -6.94 -10.02
CA GLN A 44 1.54 -8.02 -10.21
C GLN A 44 2.92 -7.51 -10.67
N ARG A 45 2.93 -6.39 -11.42
CA ARG A 45 4.15 -5.77 -11.97
C ARG A 45 4.66 -4.62 -11.12
N ASP A 46 4.12 -4.44 -9.92
CA ASP A 46 4.58 -3.42 -8.98
C ASP A 46 5.98 -3.77 -8.47
N LEU A 47 6.95 -2.91 -8.79
CA LEU A 47 8.33 -3.07 -8.36
C LEU A 47 8.48 -3.02 -6.83
N VAL A 48 7.62 -2.26 -6.13
CA VAL A 48 7.67 -2.17 -4.66
C VAL A 48 7.36 -3.53 -4.05
N LEU A 49 6.36 -4.24 -4.59
CA LEU A 49 6.02 -5.59 -4.11
C LEU A 49 7.16 -6.59 -4.36
N SER A 50 7.86 -6.47 -5.50
CA SER A 50 9.00 -7.33 -5.82
C SER A 50 10.26 -6.99 -5.01
N MET A 51 10.47 -5.71 -4.66
CA MET A 51 11.64 -5.26 -3.88
C MET A 51 11.60 -5.71 -2.42
N LEU A 52 10.43 -6.00 -1.87
CA LEU A 52 10.31 -6.48 -0.50
C LEU A 52 10.92 -7.87 -0.28
N GLY A 53 11.37 -8.54 -1.36
CA GLY A 53 12.11 -9.81 -1.29
C GLY A 53 11.33 -10.94 -0.62
N THR A 54 10.06 -10.76 -0.44
CA THR A 54 9.21 -11.64 0.35
C THR A 54 8.45 -12.58 -0.55
N GLY A 55 8.57 -13.84 -0.31
CA GLY A 55 7.91 -14.86 -1.12
C GLY A 55 6.39 -14.77 -1.13
N ASP A 56 5.77 -14.23 -0.05
CA ASP A 56 4.31 -14.11 0.05
C ASP A 56 3.90 -12.90 0.90
N LEU A 57 3.73 -11.76 0.24
CA LEU A 57 3.24 -10.52 0.87
C LEU A 57 1.88 -10.72 1.54
N VAL A 58 0.99 -11.49 0.93
CA VAL A 58 -0.36 -11.74 1.47
C VAL A 58 -0.26 -12.51 2.79
N ALA A 59 0.64 -13.49 2.88
CA ALA A 59 0.88 -14.21 4.14
C ALA A 59 1.42 -13.29 5.23
N MET A 60 2.33 -12.37 4.88
CA MET A 60 2.83 -11.36 5.83
C MET A 60 1.71 -10.43 6.31
N MET A 61 0.88 -9.95 5.41
CA MET A 61 -0.26 -9.10 5.78
C MET A 61 -1.25 -9.84 6.69
N LYS A 62 -1.54 -11.09 6.42
CA LYS A 62 -2.39 -11.94 7.27
C LYS A 62 -1.82 -12.15 8.67
N ALA A 63 -0.51 -12.14 8.81
CA ALA A 63 0.14 -12.23 10.11
C ALA A 63 -0.08 -10.97 10.97
N GLU A 64 -0.20 -9.80 10.34
CA GLU A 64 -0.30 -8.50 11.00
C GLU A 64 -1.72 -7.90 11.00
N MET A 65 -2.64 -8.44 10.20
CA MET A 65 -4.02 -7.97 10.07
C MET A 65 -5.00 -9.05 10.48
N THR A 66 -5.78 -8.82 11.53
CA THR A 66 -6.72 -9.83 12.07
C THR A 66 -8.02 -9.93 11.27
N ASP A 67 -8.38 -8.87 10.52
CA ASP A 67 -9.58 -8.83 9.66
C ASP A 67 -9.23 -8.41 8.21
N LEU A 68 -8.31 -9.16 7.59
CA LEU A 68 -8.00 -8.99 6.16
C LEU A 68 -9.06 -9.72 5.32
N ARG A 69 -10.05 -8.98 4.82
CA ARG A 69 -11.22 -9.51 4.10
C ARG A 69 -10.97 -9.78 2.62
N GLY A 70 -9.89 -9.26 2.06
CA GLY A 70 -9.48 -9.53 0.69
C GLY A 70 -8.02 -9.12 0.46
N ALA A 71 -7.35 -9.86 -0.42
CA ALA A 71 -5.99 -9.57 -0.83
C ALA A 71 -5.82 -10.01 -2.29
N ASP A 72 -5.91 -9.05 -3.20
CA ASP A 72 -5.92 -9.28 -4.64
C ASP A 72 -4.67 -8.71 -5.29
N VAL A 73 -4.02 -9.51 -6.13
CA VAL A 73 -2.93 -9.08 -6.98
C VAL A 73 -3.41 -9.09 -8.43
N LEU A 74 -3.54 -7.90 -9.01
CA LEU A 74 -4.08 -7.72 -10.36
C LEU A 74 -3.04 -8.11 -11.42
N PRO A 75 -3.36 -9.09 -12.29
CA PRO A 75 -2.43 -9.52 -13.34
C PRO A 75 -2.08 -8.40 -14.31
N GLY A 76 -0.80 -8.27 -14.68
CA GLY A 76 -0.32 -7.30 -15.65
C GLY A 76 -0.39 -5.83 -15.22
N CYS A 77 -0.88 -5.53 -14.01
CA CYS A 77 -1.00 -4.20 -13.44
C CYS A 77 0.29 -3.79 -12.74
N GLY A 78 0.66 -2.52 -12.83
CA GLY A 78 1.80 -1.91 -12.14
C GLY A 78 1.42 -1.30 -10.80
N HIS A 79 2.20 -0.28 -10.39
CA HIS A 79 2.07 0.38 -9.08
C HIS A 79 0.78 1.18 -8.91
N TRP A 80 0.33 1.85 -9.98
CA TRP A 80 -0.82 2.75 -9.93
C TRP A 80 -2.11 2.02 -10.33
N THR A 81 -2.49 1.02 -9.54
CA THR A 81 -3.60 0.10 -9.84
C THR A 81 -4.89 0.82 -10.21
N GLN A 82 -5.23 1.91 -9.51
CA GLN A 82 -6.44 2.70 -9.74
C GLN A 82 -6.42 3.50 -11.04
N GLN A 83 -5.24 3.75 -11.61
CA GLN A 83 -5.07 4.42 -12.90
C GLN A 83 -4.95 3.41 -14.05
N GLU A 84 -4.29 2.29 -13.79
CA GLU A 84 -3.99 1.29 -14.81
C GLU A 84 -5.18 0.33 -15.04
N GLN A 85 -5.89 -0.04 -13.98
CA GLN A 85 -7.04 -0.95 -14.04
C GLN A 85 -8.20 -0.48 -13.13
N PRO A 86 -8.79 0.71 -13.38
CA PRO A 86 -9.82 1.29 -12.51
C PRO A 86 -11.05 0.41 -12.34
N GLU A 87 -11.45 -0.30 -13.40
CA GLU A 87 -12.61 -1.20 -13.37
C GLU A 87 -12.38 -2.38 -12.43
N GLU A 88 -11.21 -3.01 -12.49
CA GLU A 88 -10.86 -4.13 -11.64
C GLU A 88 -10.70 -3.71 -10.17
N VAL A 89 -10.17 -2.52 -9.92
CA VAL A 89 -10.11 -1.94 -8.57
C VAL A 89 -11.52 -1.69 -8.03
N ASN A 90 -12.37 -1.01 -8.80
CA ASN A 90 -13.74 -0.68 -8.40
C ASN A 90 -14.61 -1.92 -8.17
N LYS A 91 -14.44 -2.96 -8.97
CA LYS A 91 -15.14 -4.23 -8.84
C LYS A 91 -14.90 -4.91 -7.48
N ARG A 92 -13.74 -4.69 -6.88
CA ARG A 92 -13.35 -5.21 -5.57
C ARG A 92 -13.65 -4.23 -4.44
N LEU A 93 -13.26 -2.99 -4.62
CA LEU A 93 -13.36 -1.96 -3.60
C LEU A 93 -14.81 -1.59 -3.26
N ILE A 94 -15.66 -1.41 -4.27
CA ILE A 94 -17.05 -0.94 -4.04
C ILE A 94 -17.89 -1.95 -3.24
N PRO A 95 -17.91 -3.26 -3.59
CA PRO A 95 -18.62 -4.24 -2.77
C PRO A 95 -18.06 -4.36 -1.36
N TRP A 96 -16.73 -4.28 -1.21
CA TRP A 96 -16.09 -4.32 0.09
C TRP A 96 -16.52 -3.12 0.97
N LEU A 97 -16.49 -1.89 0.45
CA LEU A 97 -16.97 -0.70 1.16
C LEU A 97 -18.45 -0.81 1.59
N LYS A 98 -19.29 -1.44 0.76
CA LYS A 98 -20.70 -1.66 1.09
C LYS A 98 -20.92 -2.74 2.16
N SER A 99 -19.89 -3.52 2.46
CA SER A 99 -19.95 -4.59 3.48
C SER A 99 -19.47 -4.16 4.86
N LEU A 100 -18.98 -2.93 4.99
CA LEU A 100 -18.55 -2.32 6.24
C LEU A 100 -19.74 -1.82 7.06
#